data_5a9befc23605d46bfa5e8c8945606229
#
_entry.id   5a9befc23605d46bfa5e8c8945606229
#
_cell.length_a   1.000
_cell.length_b   1.000
_cell.length_c   1.000
_cell.angle_alpha   90.00
_cell.angle_beta   90.00
_cell.angle_gamma   90.00
#
_symmetry.space_group_name_H-M   'P 1'
#
loop_
_entity.id
_entity.type
_entity.pdbx_description
1 polymer ?
#
loop_
_entity_poly.entity_id
_entity_poly.type
_entity_poly.pdbx_seq_one_letter_code
_entity_poly.pdbx_strand_id
1 'polypeptide(L)'
;MRFEDHGVSGGCWTGALQADSQPAGLCVVQRGKVVAQARLRDAGPGLWSVTADLPGAVIDRGEHGLLLVAGDPDQPGSVVLARLTLVAGAVAGDELLAEVAQLRAELDLLKREFRRLAAGV
;
A
#
# COMPACT_ATOMS: atom_id res chain seq x y z
N MET A 1 -19.02 -2.62 1.92
CA MET A 1 -18.05 -2.31 0.86
C MET A 1 -16.81 -3.18 1.04
N ARG A 2 -16.45 -3.92 0.03
CA ARG A 2 -15.34 -4.87 0.09
C ARG A 2 -14.47 -4.72 -1.15
N PHE A 3 -13.15 -4.64 -0.95
CA PHE A 3 -12.17 -4.49 -2.02
C PHE A 3 -11.31 -5.76 -2.14
N GLU A 4 -11.18 -6.25 -3.37
CA GLU A 4 -10.28 -7.33 -3.73
C GLU A 4 -9.09 -6.74 -4.50
N ASP A 5 -7.88 -6.86 -3.94
CA ASP A 5 -6.66 -6.30 -4.52
C ASP A 5 -6.10 -7.26 -5.57
N HIS A 6 -5.93 -6.76 -6.79
CA HIS A 6 -5.33 -7.52 -7.90
C HIS A 6 -3.86 -7.17 -8.14
N GLY A 7 -3.29 -6.28 -7.31
CA GLY A 7 -1.89 -5.92 -7.38
C GLY A 7 -1.58 -4.75 -8.29
N VAL A 8 -0.29 -4.50 -8.47
CA VAL A 8 0.24 -3.42 -9.29
C VAL A 8 0.96 -4.00 -10.49
N SER A 9 0.64 -3.50 -11.67
CA SER A 9 1.29 -3.88 -12.93
C SER A 9 1.36 -2.66 -13.85
N GLY A 10 2.54 -2.42 -14.42
CA GLY A 10 2.74 -1.28 -15.34
C GLY A 10 2.43 0.08 -14.69
N GLY A 11 2.67 0.23 -13.39
CA GLY A 11 2.38 1.46 -12.68
C GLY A 11 0.90 1.66 -12.33
N CYS A 12 0.06 0.66 -12.57
CA CYS A 12 -1.37 0.72 -12.26
C CYS A 12 -1.71 -0.23 -11.12
N TRP A 13 -2.40 0.27 -10.12
CA TRP A 13 -2.99 -0.54 -9.05
C TRP A 13 -4.43 -0.87 -9.43
N THR A 14 -4.74 -2.15 -9.51
CA THR A 14 -6.05 -2.63 -9.95
C THR A 14 -6.70 -3.51 -8.90
N GLY A 15 -8.01 -3.58 -8.96
CA GLY A 15 -8.80 -4.43 -8.08
C GLY A 15 -10.27 -4.39 -8.42
N ALA A 16 -11.05 -5.09 -7.61
CA ALA A 16 -12.50 -5.12 -7.71
C ALA A 16 -13.15 -4.66 -6.41
N LEU A 17 -14.16 -3.82 -6.53
CA LEU A 17 -14.91 -3.30 -5.39
C LEU A 17 -16.32 -3.83 -5.41
N GLN A 18 -16.76 -4.43 -4.31
CA GLN A 18 -18.15 -4.79 -4.06
C GLN A 18 -18.80 -3.69 -3.24
N ALA A 19 -19.81 -3.04 -3.78
CA ALA A 19 -20.56 -1.99 -3.11
C ALA A 19 -21.99 -1.93 -3.68
N ASP A 20 -22.96 -1.62 -2.84
CA ASP A 20 -24.35 -1.52 -3.25
C ASP A 20 -24.60 -0.36 -4.20
N SER A 21 -23.80 0.69 -4.09
CA SER A 21 -23.87 1.85 -4.97
C SER A 21 -22.45 2.33 -5.28
N GLN A 22 -22.32 3.09 -6.38
CA GLN A 22 -21.03 3.66 -6.75
C GLN A 22 -20.54 4.61 -5.65
N PRO A 23 -19.33 4.40 -5.10
CA PRO A 23 -18.76 5.32 -4.13
C PRO A 23 -18.57 6.72 -4.75
N ALA A 24 -18.66 7.75 -3.91
CA ALA A 24 -18.50 9.13 -4.35
C ALA A 24 -17.09 9.44 -4.88
N GLY A 25 -16.10 8.67 -4.44
CA GLY A 25 -14.74 8.76 -4.96
C GLY A 25 -13.83 7.75 -4.29
N LEU A 26 -12.82 7.32 -5.02
CA LEU A 26 -11.73 6.51 -4.49
C LEU A 26 -10.42 7.22 -4.82
N CYS A 27 -9.53 7.28 -3.85
CA CYS A 27 -8.22 7.87 -4.06
C CYS A 27 -7.12 7.04 -3.39
N VAL A 28 -5.92 7.20 -3.88
CA VAL A 28 -4.72 6.62 -3.29
C VAL A 28 -4.02 7.71 -2.48
N VAL A 29 -3.72 7.39 -1.23
CA VAL A 29 -3.15 8.33 -0.27
C VAL A 29 -1.79 7.82 0.18
N GLN A 30 -0.81 8.73 0.23
CA GLN A 30 0.50 8.48 0.79
C GLN A 30 0.82 9.59 1.81
N ARG A 31 1.09 9.21 3.05
CA ARG A 31 1.45 10.14 4.13
C ARG A 31 0.44 11.27 4.28
N GLY A 32 -0.85 10.94 4.19
CA GLY A 32 -1.94 11.90 4.31
C GLY A 32 -2.21 12.75 3.07
N LYS A 33 -1.50 12.52 1.97
CA LYS A 33 -1.68 13.26 0.71
C LYS A 33 -2.25 12.38 -0.37
N VAL A 34 -3.24 12.88 -1.10
CA VAL A 34 -3.78 12.20 -2.27
C VAL A 34 -2.73 12.24 -3.39
N VAL A 35 -2.29 11.06 -3.84
CA VAL A 35 -1.30 10.94 -4.90
C VAL A 35 -1.89 10.47 -6.23
N ALA A 36 -3.09 9.88 -6.20
CA ALA A 36 -3.80 9.45 -7.40
C ALA A 36 -5.29 9.37 -7.14
N GLN A 37 -6.09 9.56 -8.20
CA GLN A 37 -7.51 9.28 -8.19
C GLN A 37 -7.75 7.93 -8.85
N ALA A 38 -8.59 7.09 -8.26
CA ALA A 38 -8.96 5.82 -8.84
C ALA A 38 -10.14 6.00 -9.80
N ARG A 39 -10.12 5.24 -10.88
CA ARG A 39 -11.21 5.17 -11.83
C ARG A 39 -12.06 3.96 -11.52
N LEU A 40 -13.37 4.15 -11.53
CA LEU A 40 -14.35 3.10 -11.34
C LEU A 40 -15.06 2.80 -12.66
N ARG A 41 -15.16 1.52 -12.97
CA ARG A 41 -15.90 1.04 -14.14
C ARG A 41 -16.89 -0.01 -13.69
N ASP A 42 -18.12 0.06 -14.18
CA ASP A 42 -19.14 -0.93 -13.89
C ASP A 42 -18.70 -2.30 -14.41
N ALA A 43 -18.67 -3.29 -13.53
CA ALA A 43 -18.27 -4.66 -13.83
C ALA A 43 -19.39 -5.67 -13.56
N GLY A 44 -20.59 -5.18 -13.24
CA GLY A 44 -21.76 -6.00 -12.94
C GLY A 44 -22.56 -5.44 -11.77
N PRO A 45 -23.70 -6.07 -11.40
CA PRO A 45 -24.50 -5.62 -10.26
C PRO A 45 -23.68 -5.60 -8.97
N GLY A 46 -23.54 -4.42 -8.35
CA GLY A 46 -22.80 -4.26 -7.11
C GLY A 46 -21.29 -4.49 -7.22
N LEU A 47 -20.76 -4.53 -8.44
CA LEU A 47 -19.35 -4.81 -8.69
C LEU A 47 -18.73 -3.71 -9.55
N TRP A 48 -17.58 -3.20 -9.12
CA TRP A 48 -16.85 -2.12 -9.78
C TRP A 48 -15.40 -2.53 -10.03
N SER A 49 -14.93 -2.31 -11.24
CA SER A 49 -13.50 -2.42 -11.55
C SER A 49 -12.80 -1.14 -11.12
N VAL A 50 -11.71 -1.26 -10.37
CA VAL A 50 -10.95 -0.13 -9.83
C VAL A 50 -9.57 -0.11 -10.47
N THR A 51 -9.17 1.06 -10.97
CA THR A 51 -7.84 1.27 -11.55
C THR A 51 -7.29 2.61 -11.07
N ALA A 52 -6.08 2.62 -10.54
CA ALA A 52 -5.39 3.84 -10.14
C ALA A 52 -4.02 3.88 -10.79
N ASP A 53 -3.74 4.94 -11.55
CA ASP A 53 -2.42 5.18 -12.12
C ASP A 53 -1.54 5.80 -11.05
N LEU A 54 -0.47 5.10 -10.67
CA LEU A 54 0.46 5.56 -9.65
C LEU A 54 1.50 6.48 -10.28
N PRO A 55 1.75 7.67 -9.71
CA PRO A 55 2.78 8.56 -10.23
C PRO A 55 4.18 7.98 -10.03
N GLY A 56 5.13 8.38 -10.88
CA GLY A 56 6.50 7.89 -10.82
C GLY A 56 7.16 8.10 -9.47
N ALA A 57 6.80 9.15 -8.76
CA ALA A 57 7.36 9.45 -7.43
C ALA A 57 7.05 8.38 -6.38
N VAL A 58 5.95 7.61 -6.54
CA VAL A 58 5.59 6.55 -5.57
C VAL A 58 6.02 5.16 -6.03
N ILE A 59 6.53 5.02 -7.25
CA ILE A 59 7.08 3.75 -7.75
C ILE A 59 8.59 3.81 -7.94
N ASP A 60 9.22 4.88 -7.45
CA ASP A 60 10.64 5.08 -7.44
C ASP A 60 11.30 4.26 -6.32
N ARG A 61 12.61 4.46 -6.12
CA ARG A 61 13.37 3.76 -5.10
C ARG A 61 12.81 4.01 -3.70
N GLY A 62 12.98 3.01 -2.84
CA GLY A 62 12.59 3.08 -1.45
C GLY A 62 11.31 2.33 -1.16
N GLU A 63 10.81 2.53 0.03
CA GLU A 63 9.60 1.91 0.54
C GLU A 63 8.49 2.95 0.59
N HIS A 64 7.37 2.65 -0.04
CA HIS A 64 6.22 3.55 -0.10
C HIS A 64 4.97 2.82 0.38
N GLY A 65 4.35 3.34 1.45
CA GLY A 65 3.07 2.85 1.95
C GLY A 65 1.93 3.64 1.32
N LEU A 66 1.01 2.94 0.67
CA LEU A 66 -0.14 3.54 0.00
C LEU A 66 -1.43 3.03 0.61
N LEU A 67 -2.43 3.88 0.70
CA LEU A 67 -3.78 3.52 1.14
C LEU A 67 -4.77 3.82 0.02
N LEU A 68 -5.70 2.89 -0.21
CA LEU A 68 -6.86 3.14 -1.05
C LEU A 68 -8.01 3.57 -0.14
N VAL A 69 -8.51 4.77 -0.34
CA VAL A 69 -9.50 5.38 0.54
C VAL A 69 -10.77 5.72 -0.24
N ALA A 70 -11.90 5.33 0.31
CA ALA A 70 -13.23 5.72 -0.20
C ALA A 70 -13.69 6.98 0.53
N GLY A 71 -14.13 7.98 -0.23
CA GLY A 71 -14.53 9.29 0.27
C GLY A 71 -13.36 10.27 0.32
N ASP A 72 -13.60 11.44 0.90
CA ASP A 72 -12.58 12.45 1.09
C ASP A 72 -11.72 12.08 2.30
N PRO A 73 -10.40 11.86 2.15
CA PRO A 73 -9.54 11.46 3.26
C PRO A 73 -9.44 12.50 4.37
N ASP A 74 -9.74 13.77 4.08
CA ASP A 74 -9.72 14.86 5.08
C ASP A 74 -11.04 14.97 5.85
N GLN A 75 -12.05 14.20 5.47
CA GLN A 75 -13.38 14.25 6.11
C GLN A 75 -13.62 13.03 6.99
N PRO A 76 -14.34 13.21 8.12
CA PRO A 76 -14.80 12.05 8.89
C PRO A 76 -15.76 11.21 8.04
N GLY A 77 -15.66 9.90 8.17
CA GLY A 77 -16.45 8.96 7.38
C GLY A 77 -15.73 8.38 6.17
N SER A 78 -14.51 8.82 5.89
CA SER A 78 -13.68 8.13 4.90
C SER A 78 -13.30 6.74 5.39
N VAL A 79 -13.18 5.79 4.47
CA VAL A 79 -12.90 4.39 4.79
C VAL A 79 -11.68 3.92 4.04
N VAL A 80 -10.73 3.34 4.76
CA VAL A 80 -9.55 2.70 4.15
C VAL A 80 -9.98 1.31 3.66
N LEU A 81 -9.92 1.10 2.35
CA LEU A 81 -10.31 -0.15 1.71
C LEU A 81 -9.14 -1.13 1.57
N ALA A 82 -7.94 -0.63 1.34
CA ALA A 82 -6.78 -1.47 1.12
C ALA A 82 -5.49 -0.73 1.47
N ARG A 83 -4.47 -1.51 1.76
CA ARG A 83 -3.11 -1.03 2.01
C ARG A 83 -2.17 -1.71 1.04
N LEU A 84 -1.19 -0.97 0.55
CA LEU A 84 -0.20 -1.47 -0.39
C LEU A 84 1.17 -0.95 0.02
N THR A 85 2.16 -1.83 0.05
CA THR A 85 3.55 -1.42 0.27
C THR A 85 4.35 -1.71 -0.99
N LEU A 86 4.97 -0.67 -1.54
CA LEU A 86 5.87 -0.79 -2.67
C LEU A 86 7.32 -0.69 -2.18
N VAL A 87 8.15 -1.61 -2.61
CA VAL A 87 9.59 -1.60 -2.33
C VAL A 87 10.31 -1.61 -3.67
N ALA A 88 11.05 -0.54 -3.96
CA ALA A 88 11.72 -0.34 -5.24
C ALA A 88 10.81 -0.56 -6.45
N GLY A 89 9.55 -0.10 -6.36
CA GLY A 89 8.58 -0.20 -7.44
C GLY A 89 7.83 -1.52 -7.55
N ALA A 90 8.13 -2.51 -6.70
CA ALA A 90 7.44 -3.79 -6.66
C ALA A 90 6.60 -3.92 -5.40
N VAL A 91 5.44 -4.60 -5.52
CA VAL A 91 4.61 -4.88 -4.35
C VAL A 91 5.35 -5.84 -3.43
N ALA A 92 5.45 -5.47 -2.15
CA ALA A 92 6.05 -6.34 -1.15
C ALA A 92 5.03 -7.39 -0.71
N GLY A 93 5.33 -8.66 -1.00
CA GLY A 93 4.58 -9.79 -0.48
C GLY A 93 4.96 -10.09 0.97
N ASP A 94 4.15 -10.91 1.63
CA ASP A 94 4.39 -11.29 3.02
C ASP A 94 5.78 -11.94 3.21
N GLU A 95 6.22 -12.73 2.25
CA GLU A 95 7.53 -13.37 2.28
C GLU A 95 8.67 -12.35 2.28
N LEU A 96 8.60 -11.35 1.39
CA LEU A 96 9.60 -10.28 1.33
C LEU A 96 9.60 -9.45 2.61
N LEU A 97 8.43 -9.11 3.15
CA LEU A 97 8.33 -8.37 4.41
C LEU A 97 8.90 -9.17 5.57
N ALA A 98 8.68 -10.49 5.59
CA ALA A 98 9.25 -11.37 6.60
C ALA A 98 10.78 -11.42 6.51
N GLU A 99 11.35 -11.47 5.31
CA GLU A 99 12.79 -11.42 5.10
C GLU A 99 13.40 -10.11 5.59
N VAL A 100 12.76 -8.98 5.29
CA VAL A 100 13.21 -7.67 5.76
C VAL A 100 13.20 -7.60 7.29
N ALA A 101 12.13 -8.11 7.92
CA ALA A 101 12.03 -8.15 9.38
C ALA A 101 13.12 -9.02 9.99
N GLN A 102 13.41 -10.16 9.37
CA GLN A 102 14.49 -11.06 9.83
C GLN A 102 15.86 -10.41 9.72
N LEU A 103 16.14 -9.73 8.62
CA LEU A 103 17.41 -9.02 8.43
C LEU A 103 17.60 -7.91 9.47
N ARG A 104 16.53 -7.19 9.80
CA ARG A 104 16.58 -6.17 10.86
C ARG A 104 16.87 -6.79 12.22
N ALA A 105 16.26 -7.93 12.53
CA ALA A 105 16.50 -8.64 13.78
C ALA A 105 17.94 -9.14 13.88
N GLU A 106 18.49 -9.69 12.80
CA GLU A 106 19.88 -10.13 12.74
C GLU A 106 20.84 -8.96 12.93
N LEU A 107 20.58 -7.82 12.31
CA LEU A 107 21.38 -6.61 12.46
C LEU A 107 21.37 -6.10 13.91
N ASP A 108 20.22 -6.10 14.57
CA ASP A 108 20.10 -5.70 15.97
C ASP A 108 20.88 -6.63 16.89
N LEU A 109 20.84 -7.93 16.62
CA LEU A 109 21.61 -8.92 17.37
C LEU A 109 23.12 -8.67 17.22
N LEU A 110 23.59 -8.41 15.99
CA LEU A 110 25.00 -8.09 15.73
C LEU A 110 25.42 -6.83 16.47
N LYS A 111 24.58 -5.81 16.50
CA LYS A 111 24.87 -4.57 17.24
C LYS A 111 24.99 -4.83 18.74
N ARG A 112 24.15 -5.68 19.31
CA ARG A 112 24.22 -6.05 20.73
C ARG A 112 25.50 -6.81 21.03
N GLU A 113 25.86 -7.78 20.20
CA GLU A 113 27.08 -8.55 20.37
C GLU A 113 28.33 -7.65 20.27
N PHE A 114 28.35 -6.74 19.33
CA PHE A 114 29.43 -5.79 19.18
C PHE A 114 29.59 -4.90 20.43
N ARG A 115 28.49 -4.38 20.97
CA ARG A 115 28.51 -3.57 22.19
C ARG A 115 28.99 -4.37 23.39
N ARG A 116 28.57 -5.63 23.50
CA ARG A 116 28.99 -6.50 24.58
C ARG A 116 30.49 -6.76 24.55
N LEU A 117 31.04 -7.05 23.37
CA LEU A 117 32.46 -7.26 23.20
C LEU A 117 33.26 -5.99 23.51
N ALA A 118 32.78 -4.83 23.05
CA ALA A 118 33.42 -3.56 23.33
C ALA A 118 33.39 -3.21 24.82
N ALA A 119 32.29 -3.53 25.53
CA ALA A 119 32.17 -3.27 26.97
C ALA A 119 32.95 -4.27 27.82
N GLY A 120 33.16 -5.48 27.33
CA GLY A 120 33.87 -6.54 28.05
C GLY A 120 35.40 -6.50 27.96
N VAL A 121 35.93 -5.53 27.23
CA VAL A 121 37.40 -5.40 27.04
C VAL A 121 38.05 -4.62 28.16
#